data_54be6bdd5abd892b0013cf186a4a5076
#
_entry.id   54be6bdd5abd892b0013cf186a4a5076
#
_cell.length_a   1.000
_cell.length_b   1.000
_cell.length_c   1.000
_cell.angle_alpha   90.00
_cell.angle_beta   90.00
_cell.angle_gamma   90.00
#
_symmetry.space_group_name_H-M   'P 1'
#
loop_
_entity.id
_entity.type
_entity.pdbx_description
1 polymer ?
#
loop_
_entity_poly.entity_id
_entity_poly.type
_entity_poly.pdbx_seq_one_letter_code
_entity_poly.pdbx_strand_id
1 'polypeptide(L)'
;DGLGREGTYTEYQNSHETVYHSEDIPIDVCDYEEGTDVTVYQDFDGAKEALYTGDNSKVTWKVDVKEAGLYQVYLEYQTVESRGVAVERALYINGELPFADASNLTFSRLWTDGGEARTDNQGNQIRPTQVEVYDWQGSYCRDDMGYTVKPYEFYFEKGENELTLEAVNEPVILRAVTLCAVKEKWDYETY
;
A
#
# COMPACT_ATOMS: atom_id res chain seq x y z
N ASP A 1 -8.57 7.17 -27.52
CA ASP A 1 -7.20 6.82 -27.35
C ASP A 1 -7.02 6.15 -25.99
N GLY A 2 -5.93 5.43 -25.90
CA GLY A 2 -5.69 4.63 -24.70
C GLY A 2 -5.50 5.44 -23.45
N LEU A 3 -5.32 6.73 -23.59
CA LEU A 3 -5.06 7.57 -22.44
C LEU A 3 -6.26 7.70 -21.53
N GLY A 4 -7.45 7.45 -22.07
CA GLY A 4 -8.64 7.62 -21.25
C GLY A 4 -8.68 6.71 -20.05
N ARG A 5 -8.10 5.52 -20.17
CA ARG A 5 -8.14 4.56 -19.08
C ARG A 5 -7.05 4.77 -18.05
N GLU A 6 -5.95 5.34 -18.49
CA GLU A 6 -4.82 5.54 -17.60
C GLU A 6 -4.57 7.02 -17.42
N GLY A 7 -5.62 7.77 -17.27
CA GLY A 7 -5.49 9.19 -17.03
C GLY A 7 -4.85 9.49 -15.70
N THR A 8 -4.69 10.77 -15.42
CA THR A 8 -4.09 11.20 -14.17
C THR A 8 -5.05 10.92 -13.02
N TYR A 9 -4.50 10.92 -11.82
CA TYR A 9 -5.31 10.75 -10.63
C TYR A 9 -6.34 11.88 -10.52
N THR A 10 -5.97 13.10 -10.89
CA THR A 10 -6.91 14.21 -10.82
C THR A 10 -8.11 13.97 -11.72
N GLU A 11 -7.87 13.49 -12.92
CA GLU A 11 -8.97 13.18 -13.83
C GLU A 11 -9.84 12.05 -13.28
N TYR A 12 -9.20 11.05 -12.68
CA TYR A 12 -9.92 9.94 -12.08
C TYR A 12 -10.80 10.43 -10.95
N GLN A 13 -10.24 11.26 -10.08
CA GLN A 13 -10.98 11.77 -8.93
C GLN A 13 -12.16 12.63 -9.37
N ASN A 14 -11.96 13.44 -10.41
CA ASN A 14 -13.03 14.32 -10.89
C ASN A 14 -14.14 13.56 -11.60
N SER A 15 -13.84 12.38 -12.12
CA SER A 15 -14.85 11.61 -12.84
C SER A 15 -15.74 10.79 -11.91
N HIS A 16 -15.44 10.78 -10.62
CA HIS A 16 -16.22 10.02 -9.66
C HIS A 16 -16.69 10.92 -8.54
N GLU A 17 -17.95 10.75 -8.20
CA GLU A 17 -18.53 11.52 -7.10
C GLU A 17 -17.95 11.04 -5.79
N THR A 18 -17.59 11.98 -4.92
CA THR A 18 -17.13 11.62 -3.60
C THR A 18 -18.33 11.27 -2.73
N VAL A 19 -18.34 10.04 -2.25
CA VAL A 19 -19.37 9.58 -1.35
C VAL A 19 -18.69 9.23 -0.04
N TYR A 20 -19.16 9.80 1.03
CA TYR A 20 -18.55 9.57 2.34
C TYR A 20 -19.25 8.43 3.03
N HIS A 21 -18.44 7.57 3.65
CA HIS A 21 -18.92 6.36 4.30
C HIS A 21 -18.51 6.36 5.75
N SER A 22 -19.13 5.51 6.53
CA SER A 22 -18.84 5.44 7.94
C SER A 22 -18.08 4.19 8.35
N GLU A 23 -17.89 3.25 7.44
CA GLU A 23 -17.31 1.97 7.80
C GLU A 23 -16.14 1.62 6.90
N ASP A 24 -15.09 1.10 7.54
CA ASP A 24 -13.96 0.55 6.82
C ASP A 24 -14.25 -0.90 6.47
N ILE A 25 -13.60 -1.39 5.41
CA ILE A 25 -13.78 -2.76 4.97
C ILE A 25 -12.44 -3.45 5.06
N PRO A 26 -12.24 -4.34 6.05
CA PRO A 26 -10.99 -5.08 6.14
C PRO A 26 -10.98 -6.23 5.15
N ILE A 27 -9.79 -6.54 4.64
CA ILE A 27 -9.60 -7.65 3.72
C ILE A 27 -8.66 -8.62 4.39
N ASP A 28 -9.06 -9.90 4.42
CA ASP A 28 -8.18 -10.95 4.92
C ASP A 28 -7.17 -11.26 3.84
N VAL A 29 -5.92 -10.85 4.04
CA VAL A 29 -4.91 -10.98 2.99
C VAL A 29 -4.63 -12.42 2.63
N CYS A 30 -4.87 -13.34 3.55
CA CYS A 30 -4.63 -14.77 3.30
C CYS A 30 -5.81 -15.46 2.63
N ASP A 31 -6.92 -14.76 2.50
CA ASP A 31 -8.11 -15.31 1.83
C ASP A 31 -8.22 -14.67 0.45
N TYR A 32 -7.23 -14.97 -0.40
CA TYR A 32 -7.19 -14.38 -1.73
C TYR A 32 -7.85 -15.29 -2.74
N GLU A 33 -8.36 -14.69 -3.81
CA GLU A 33 -9.00 -15.44 -4.88
C GLU A 33 -7.94 -16.09 -5.77
N GLU A 34 -6.91 -15.34 -6.12
CA GLU A 34 -5.83 -15.81 -6.93
C GLU A 34 -4.53 -15.25 -6.42
N GLY A 35 -3.47 -16.05 -6.52
CA GLY A 35 -2.17 -15.56 -6.08
C GLY A 35 -1.05 -16.25 -6.82
N THR A 36 -0.04 -15.48 -7.21
CA THR A 36 1.17 -15.97 -7.83
C THR A 36 2.35 -15.46 -7.03
N ASP A 37 3.31 -16.32 -6.75
CA ASP A 37 4.51 -15.97 -5.98
C ASP A 37 4.14 -15.40 -4.61
N VAL A 38 3.20 -16.06 -3.93
CA VAL A 38 2.75 -15.68 -2.61
C VAL A 38 2.80 -16.90 -1.71
N THR A 39 2.99 -16.67 -0.41
CA THR A 39 3.05 -17.73 0.58
C THR A 39 2.37 -17.27 1.86
N VAL A 40 1.54 -18.13 2.44
CA VAL A 40 0.88 -17.82 3.70
C VAL A 40 1.78 -18.27 4.84
N TYR A 41 2.08 -17.33 5.74
CA TYR A 41 2.85 -17.62 6.95
C TYR A 41 1.91 -17.66 8.13
N GLN A 42 2.10 -18.68 8.98
CA GLN A 42 1.30 -18.80 10.20
C GLN A 42 2.11 -18.27 11.38
N ASP A 43 1.45 -17.51 12.26
CA ASP A 43 2.09 -17.01 13.48
C ASP A 43 3.39 -16.29 13.18
N PHE A 44 3.33 -15.35 12.25
CA PHE A 44 4.51 -14.62 11.84
C PHE A 44 4.57 -13.29 12.57
N ASP A 45 5.60 -13.12 13.39
CA ASP A 45 5.92 -11.85 14.07
C ASP A 45 4.69 -11.20 14.70
N GLY A 46 3.95 -12.00 15.49
CA GLY A 46 2.79 -11.50 16.20
C GLY A 46 1.51 -11.49 15.40
N ALA A 47 1.58 -11.71 14.11
CA ALA A 47 0.39 -11.82 13.27
C ALA A 47 -0.03 -13.27 13.20
N LYS A 48 -1.32 -13.52 13.36
CA LYS A 48 -1.81 -14.89 13.28
C LYS A 48 -1.53 -15.48 11.92
N GLU A 49 -1.75 -14.68 10.89
CA GLU A 49 -1.46 -15.07 9.51
C GLU A 49 -0.93 -13.86 8.77
N ALA A 50 0.00 -14.11 7.86
CA ALA A 50 0.55 -13.05 7.02
C ALA A 50 0.81 -13.62 5.63
N LEU A 51 0.77 -12.76 4.63
CA LEU A 51 0.94 -13.19 3.25
C LEU A 51 2.24 -12.62 2.70
N TYR A 52 3.18 -13.51 2.42
CA TYR A 52 4.42 -13.13 1.76
C TYR A 52 4.12 -12.92 0.27
N THR A 53 4.52 -11.78 -0.26
CA THR A 53 4.38 -11.51 -1.69
C THR A 53 5.76 -11.22 -2.25
N GLY A 54 6.19 -12.02 -3.23
CA GLY A 54 7.51 -11.87 -3.82
C GLY A 54 7.57 -10.75 -4.84
N ASP A 55 8.74 -10.59 -5.45
CA ASP A 55 8.92 -9.50 -6.40
C ASP A 55 8.36 -9.82 -7.78
N ASN A 56 7.75 -10.99 -7.94
CA ASN A 56 6.99 -11.33 -9.14
C ASN A 56 5.55 -11.66 -8.81
N SER A 57 5.08 -11.19 -7.66
CA SER A 57 3.79 -11.62 -7.15
C SER A 57 2.65 -10.85 -7.79
N LYS A 58 1.51 -11.51 -7.81
CA LYS A 58 0.25 -10.90 -8.20
C LYS A 58 -0.82 -11.57 -7.38
N VAL A 59 -1.55 -10.82 -6.60
CA VAL A 59 -2.56 -11.38 -5.72
C VAL A 59 -3.84 -10.60 -5.89
N THR A 60 -4.96 -11.32 -5.97
CA THR A 60 -6.27 -10.72 -6.15
C THR A 60 -7.18 -11.16 -5.02
N TRP A 61 -7.80 -10.19 -4.37
CA TRP A 61 -8.79 -10.43 -3.33
C TRP A 61 -10.14 -9.97 -3.81
N LYS A 62 -11.16 -10.69 -3.37
CA LYS A 62 -12.53 -10.25 -3.59
C LYS A 62 -12.98 -9.46 -2.38
N VAL A 63 -13.62 -8.33 -2.62
CA VAL A 63 -14.11 -7.49 -1.54
C VAL A 63 -15.56 -7.13 -1.83
N ASP A 64 -16.40 -7.27 -0.82
CA ASP A 64 -17.82 -6.97 -0.94
C ASP A 64 -18.04 -5.56 -0.40
N VAL A 65 -18.39 -4.66 -1.29
CA VAL A 65 -18.56 -3.24 -0.95
C VAL A 65 -20.04 -2.95 -0.83
N LYS A 66 -20.44 -2.43 0.31
CA LYS A 66 -21.86 -2.20 0.57
C LYS A 66 -22.37 -0.92 -0.06
N GLU A 67 -21.49 0.07 -0.19
CA GLU A 67 -21.88 1.34 -0.79
C GLU A 67 -20.82 1.77 -1.78
N ALA A 68 -21.24 2.08 -3.00
CA ALA A 68 -20.30 2.56 -4.00
C ALA A 68 -19.73 3.89 -3.57
N GLY A 69 -18.48 4.12 -3.92
CA GLY A 69 -17.86 5.40 -3.61
C GLY A 69 -16.36 5.28 -3.56
N LEU A 70 -15.73 6.29 -3.02
CA LEU A 70 -14.28 6.38 -2.95
C LEU A 70 -13.79 5.88 -1.60
N TYR A 71 -12.76 5.07 -1.62
CA TYR A 71 -12.13 4.52 -0.43
C TYR A 71 -10.64 4.72 -0.53
N GLN A 72 -9.99 4.92 0.61
CA GLN A 72 -8.54 4.93 0.70
C GLN A 72 -8.07 3.53 1.04
N VAL A 73 -6.93 3.13 0.49
CA VAL A 73 -6.41 1.78 0.72
C VAL A 73 -5.24 1.87 1.70
N TYR A 74 -5.36 1.13 2.79
CA TYR A 74 -4.36 1.11 3.85
C TYR A 74 -3.76 -0.28 3.94
N LEU A 75 -2.44 -0.35 3.91
CA LEU A 75 -1.72 -1.61 4.01
C LEU A 75 -0.92 -1.67 5.30
N GLU A 76 -0.99 -2.83 5.97
CA GLU A 76 -0.06 -3.13 7.05
C GLU A 76 0.92 -4.16 6.53
N TYR A 77 2.19 -3.83 6.55
CA TYR A 77 3.17 -4.66 5.88
C TYR A 77 4.48 -4.67 6.66
N GLN A 78 5.31 -5.65 6.32
CA GLN A 78 6.66 -5.74 6.83
C GLN A 78 7.57 -6.03 5.65
N THR A 79 8.66 -5.26 5.54
CA THR A 79 9.62 -5.50 4.47
C THR A 79 10.49 -6.68 4.81
N VAL A 80 11.13 -7.24 3.79
CA VAL A 80 12.04 -8.36 3.97
C VAL A 80 13.38 -7.98 3.37
N GLU A 81 14.41 -8.68 3.79
CA GLU A 81 15.74 -8.42 3.27
C GLU A 81 15.77 -8.65 1.77
N SER A 82 16.24 -7.67 1.03
CA SER A 82 16.35 -7.76 -0.40
C SER A 82 17.35 -6.70 -0.84
N ARG A 83 17.04 -5.97 -1.92
CA ARG A 83 18.00 -4.98 -2.42
C ARG A 83 17.98 -3.69 -1.63
N GLY A 84 17.06 -3.52 -0.72
CA GLY A 84 17.04 -2.34 0.12
C GLY A 84 16.40 -1.12 -0.48
N VAL A 85 15.74 -1.26 -1.63
CA VAL A 85 15.03 -0.13 -2.22
C VAL A 85 13.56 -0.20 -1.82
N ALA A 86 12.83 0.86 -2.11
CA ALA A 86 11.43 0.93 -1.73
C ALA A 86 10.63 -0.18 -2.41
N VAL A 87 9.57 -0.62 -1.72
CA VAL A 87 8.66 -1.61 -2.26
C VAL A 87 7.71 -0.89 -3.19
N GLU A 88 7.49 -1.46 -4.39
CA GLU A 88 6.59 -0.86 -5.37
C GLU A 88 5.57 -1.88 -5.81
N ARG A 89 4.32 -1.43 -5.89
CA ARG A 89 3.22 -2.28 -6.28
C ARG A 89 2.29 -1.54 -7.22
N ALA A 90 1.70 -2.28 -8.16
CA ALA A 90 0.64 -1.76 -9.01
C ALA A 90 -0.70 -2.23 -8.44
N LEU A 91 -1.68 -1.36 -8.46
CA LEU A 91 -2.99 -1.66 -7.91
C LEU A 91 -4.02 -1.63 -9.02
N TYR A 92 -4.78 -2.71 -9.13
CA TYR A 92 -5.85 -2.84 -10.13
C TYR A 92 -7.16 -3.06 -9.42
N ILE A 93 -8.22 -2.50 -9.97
CA ILE A 93 -9.57 -2.69 -9.44
C ILE A 93 -10.40 -3.27 -10.58
N ASN A 94 -10.96 -4.44 -10.33
CA ASN A 94 -11.77 -5.16 -11.33
C ASN A 94 -10.99 -5.34 -12.64
N GLY A 95 -9.70 -5.60 -12.50
CA GLY A 95 -8.85 -5.89 -13.64
C GLY A 95 -8.34 -4.69 -14.40
N GLU A 96 -8.62 -3.50 -13.92
CA GLU A 96 -8.22 -2.29 -14.62
C GLU A 96 -7.41 -1.37 -13.73
N LEU A 97 -6.46 -0.68 -14.34
CA LEU A 97 -5.66 0.31 -13.64
C LEU A 97 -6.51 1.57 -13.48
N PRO A 98 -6.79 2.00 -12.25
CA PRO A 98 -7.70 3.13 -12.06
C PRO A 98 -7.15 4.47 -12.60
N PHE A 99 -5.85 4.68 -12.45
CA PHE A 99 -5.20 5.86 -13.00
C PHE A 99 -3.72 5.54 -13.15
N ALA A 100 -3.02 6.36 -13.90
CA ALA A 100 -1.64 6.04 -14.28
C ALA A 100 -0.74 5.81 -13.07
N ASP A 101 -0.87 6.64 -12.04
CA ASP A 101 0.03 6.56 -10.90
C ASP A 101 -0.19 5.31 -10.06
N ALA A 102 -1.34 4.63 -10.23
CA ALA A 102 -1.57 3.39 -9.50
C ALA A 102 -0.70 2.25 -10.00
N SER A 103 0.00 2.45 -11.10
CA SER A 103 0.91 1.43 -11.61
C SER A 103 2.22 1.37 -10.83
N ASN A 104 2.44 2.33 -9.92
CA ASN A 104 3.69 2.35 -9.19
C ASN A 104 3.50 3.03 -7.84
N LEU A 105 2.87 2.31 -6.92
CA LEU A 105 2.67 2.80 -5.56
C LEU A 105 3.85 2.37 -4.71
N THR A 106 4.41 3.30 -3.97
CA THR A 106 5.66 3.11 -3.25
C THR A 106 5.40 2.98 -1.76
N PHE A 107 6.06 2.00 -1.15
CA PHE A 107 5.96 1.75 0.29
C PHE A 107 7.37 1.72 0.87
N SER A 108 7.60 2.53 1.87
CA SER A 108 8.92 2.76 2.42
C SER A 108 9.39 1.61 3.30
N ARG A 109 10.70 1.50 3.44
CA ARG A 109 11.31 0.59 4.40
C ARG A 109 11.66 1.38 5.66
N LEU A 110 11.79 0.67 6.76
CA LEU A 110 12.15 1.30 8.04
C LEU A 110 13.65 1.21 8.23
N TRP A 111 14.26 2.32 8.61
CA TRP A 111 15.70 2.39 8.84
C TRP A 111 15.98 2.98 10.20
N THR A 112 17.07 2.52 10.81
CA THR A 112 17.54 3.08 12.06
C THR A 112 19.05 3.09 12.04
N ASP A 113 19.65 3.80 12.98
CA ASP A 113 21.12 3.82 13.09
C ASP A 113 21.58 2.46 13.57
N GLY A 114 22.63 1.94 12.92
CA GLY A 114 23.10 0.60 13.16
C GLY A 114 24.09 0.45 14.27
N GLY A 115 24.38 1.53 14.99
CA GLY A 115 25.34 1.44 16.07
C GLY A 115 25.80 2.82 16.47
N GLU A 116 26.74 2.84 17.40
CA GLU A 116 27.26 4.10 17.90
C GLU A 116 28.33 4.63 16.99
N ALA A 117 28.47 5.94 16.98
CA ALA A 117 29.52 6.59 16.23
C ALA A 117 30.87 6.13 16.77
N ARG A 118 31.81 5.90 15.86
CA ARG A 118 33.14 5.43 16.24
C ARG A 118 34.17 6.33 15.61
N THR A 119 35.39 6.21 16.12
CA THR A 119 36.51 6.97 15.61
C THR A 119 37.42 6.03 14.84
N ASP A 120 37.83 6.42 13.64
CA ASP A 120 38.75 5.59 12.85
C ASP A 120 40.16 5.73 13.40
N ASN A 121 41.10 5.07 12.74
CA ASN A 121 42.50 5.06 13.20
C ASN A 121 43.14 6.43 13.18
N GLN A 122 42.57 7.35 12.47
CA GLN A 122 43.13 8.69 12.35
C GLN A 122 42.38 9.71 13.17
N GLY A 123 41.46 9.26 14.00
CA GLY A 123 40.71 10.17 14.84
C GLY A 123 39.48 10.75 14.23
N ASN A 124 39.11 10.36 13.02
CA ASN A 124 37.89 10.84 12.38
C ASN A 124 36.71 10.06 12.87
N GLN A 125 35.62 10.79 13.12
CA GLN A 125 34.40 10.17 13.58
C GLN A 125 33.71 9.47 12.39
N ILE A 126 33.31 8.22 12.60
CA ILE A 126 32.65 7.43 11.58
C ILE A 126 31.15 7.45 11.88
N ARG A 127 30.36 7.81 10.88
CA ARG A 127 28.92 7.85 11.05
C ARG A 127 28.36 6.44 11.23
N PRO A 128 27.33 6.29 12.08
CA PRO A 128 26.67 5.00 12.16
C PRO A 128 26.05 4.63 10.81
N THR A 129 26.08 3.35 10.52
CA THR A 129 25.49 2.82 9.30
C THR A 129 24.00 2.65 9.51
N GLN A 130 23.22 2.99 8.50
CA GLN A 130 21.78 2.78 8.54
C GLN A 130 21.49 1.29 8.39
N VAL A 131 20.61 0.78 9.23
CA VAL A 131 20.23 -0.64 9.23
C VAL A 131 18.74 -0.72 9.07
N GLU A 132 18.28 -1.62 8.21
CA GLU A 132 16.86 -1.80 7.99
C GLU A 132 16.24 -2.53 9.17
N VAL A 133 15.07 -2.07 9.59
CA VAL A 133 14.30 -2.67 10.66
C VAL A 133 13.13 -3.42 10.04
N TYR A 134 12.98 -4.69 10.40
CA TYR A 134 11.90 -5.51 9.87
C TYR A 134 10.80 -5.61 10.92
N ASP A 135 9.86 -4.70 10.82
CA ASP A 135 8.77 -4.59 11.77
C ASP A 135 7.53 -4.19 11.02
N TRP A 136 6.37 -4.41 11.65
CA TRP A 136 5.11 -4.06 11.03
C TRP A 136 4.96 -2.54 10.95
N GLN A 137 4.53 -2.08 9.80
CA GLN A 137 4.25 -0.67 9.62
C GLN A 137 3.02 -0.53 8.73
N GLY A 138 2.41 0.63 8.77
CA GLY A 138 1.23 0.88 7.99
C GLY A 138 1.40 2.06 7.08
N SER A 139 0.75 2.02 5.93
CA SER A 139 0.80 3.13 5.00
C SER A 139 -0.41 3.11 4.09
N TYR A 140 -0.91 4.30 3.78
CA TYR A 140 -1.91 4.45 2.74
C TYR A 140 -1.21 4.48 1.39
N CYS A 141 -1.96 4.14 0.35
CA CYS A 141 -1.50 4.33 -1.01
C CYS A 141 -1.60 5.82 -1.31
N ARG A 142 -0.46 6.46 -1.51
CA ARG A 142 -0.44 7.89 -1.70
C ARG A 142 0.64 8.28 -2.70
N ASP A 143 0.58 9.53 -3.13
CA ASP A 143 1.51 10.09 -4.08
C ASP A 143 2.89 10.21 -3.43
N ASP A 144 3.86 9.46 -3.92
CA ASP A 144 5.20 9.50 -3.35
C ASP A 144 5.98 10.73 -3.77
N MET A 145 5.49 11.45 -4.76
CA MET A 145 6.12 12.70 -5.18
C MET A 145 5.64 13.90 -4.38
N GLY A 146 4.61 13.71 -3.56
CA GLY A 146 4.15 14.80 -2.72
C GLY A 146 3.22 15.78 -3.38
N TYR A 147 2.76 15.52 -4.58
CA TYR A 147 1.83 16.42 -5.26
C TYR A 147 0.47 16.42 -4.58
N THR A 148 0.12 15.32 -3.96
CA THR A 148 -1.16 15.17 -3.30
C THR A 148 -0.92 14.91 -1.82
N VAL A 149 -1.50 15.73 -0.97
CA VAL A 149 -1.30 15.59 0.49
C VAL A 149 -2.05 14.39 1.03
N LYS A 150 -3.24 14.17 0.51
CA LYS A 150 -4.08 13.09 0.99
C LYS A 150 -3.76 11.78 0.30
N PRO A 151 -4.05 10.64 0.96
CA PRO A 151 -3.94 9.36 0.27
C PRO A 151 -4.82 9.32 -0.96
N TYR A 152 -4.44 8.49 -1.92
CA TYR A 152 -5.26 8.29 -3.10
C TYR A 152 -6.60 7.70 -2.70
N GLU A 153 -7.66 8.12 -3.38
CA GLU A 153 -8.99 7.58 -3.20
C GLU A 153 -9.34 6.75 -4.43
N PHE A 154 -9.82 5.55 -4.18
CA PHE A 154 -10.11 4.59 -5.24
C PHE A 154 -11.60 4.31 -5.26
N TYR A 155 -12.18 4.32 -6.44
CA TYR A 155 -13.61 4.11 -6.58
C TYR A 155 -13.91 2.60 -6.64
N PHE A 156 -14.86 2.18 -5.80
CA PHE A 156 -15.35 0.81 -5.80
C PHE A 156 -16.86 0.84 -6.00
N GLU A 157 -17.35 -0.06 -6.84
CA GLU A 157 -18.77 -0.17 -7.09
C GLU A 157 -19.41 -0.98 -5.97
N LYS A 158 -20.73 -0.81 -5.83
CA LYS A 158 -21.45 -1.63 -4.88
C LYS A 158 -21.42 -3.07 -5.32
N GLY A 159 -21.22 -3.98 -4.38
CA GLY A 159 -21.19 -5.39 -4.66
C GLY A 159 -19.80 -5.94 -4.64
N GLU A 160 -19.60 -7.05 -5.33
CA GLU A 160 -18.33 -7.73 -5.32
C GLU A 160 -17.34 -7.04 -6.25
N ASN A 161 -16.17 -6.72 -5.72
CA ASN A 161 -15.09 -6.12 -6.46
C ASN A 161 -13.85 -6.97 -6.33
N GLU A 162 -12.91 -6.81 -7.26
CA GLU A 162 -11.62 -7.47 -7.19
C GLU A 162 -10.53 -6.43 -7.04
N LEU A 163 -9.73 -6.60 -6.00
CA LEU A 163 -8.58 -5.74 -5.75
C LEU A 163 -7.33 -6.55 -5.99
N THR A 164 -6.47 -6.08 -6.88
CA THR A 164 -5.25 -6.79 -7.24
C THR A 164 -4.02 -5.95 -6.94
N LEU A 165 -3.05 -6.58 -6.30
CA LEU A 165 -1.74 -5.97 -6.12
C LEU A 165 -0.74 -6.79 -6.91
N GLU A 166 -0.03 -6.12 -7.80
CA GLU A 166 0.99 -6.77 -8.62
C GLU A 166 2.34 -6.17 -8.28
N ALA A 167 3.33 -7.03 -8.07
CA ALA A 167 4.66 -6.57 -7.70
C ALA A 167 5.32 -5.84 -8.86
N VAL A 168 5.84 -4.67 -8.56
CA VAL A 168 6.68 -3.93 -9.48
C VAL A 168 8.12 -4.06 -9.04
N ASN A 169 8.36 -4.00 -7.73
CA ASN A 169 9.72 -4.06 -7.21
C ASN A 169 9.69 -4.51 -5.75
N GLU A 170 10.57 -5.43 -5.40
CA GLU A 170 10.82 -5.88 -4.04
C GLU A 170 9.69 -6.70 -3.43
N PRO A 171 10.04 -7.70 -2.63
CA PRO A 171 9.03 -8.47 -1.91
C PRO A 171 8.57 -7.75 -0.66
N VAL A 172 7.41 -8.15 -0.16
CA VAL A 172 6.87 -7.59 1.07
C VAL A 172 5.89 -8.59 1.68
N ILE A 173 5.76 -8.57 3.00
CA ILE A 173 4.82 -9.41 3.72
C ILE A 173 3.65 -8.52 4.16
N LEU A 174 2.44 -8.96 3.86
CA LEU A 174 1.24 -8.20 4.19
C LEU A 174 0.52 -8.84 5.36
N ARG A 175 0.12 -8.03 6.33
CA ARG A 175 -0.68 -8.48 7.44
C ARG A 175 -2.14 -8.10 7.27
N ALA A 176 -2.39 -6.95 6.70
CA ALA A 176 -3.77 -6.47 6.53
C ALA A 176 -3.85 -5.50 5.36
N VAL A 177 -4.98 -5.54 4.69
CA VAL A 177 -5.33 -4.54 3.68
C VAL A 177 -6.73 -4.07 4.04
N THR A 178 -6.91 -2.77 4.16
CA THR A 178 -8.20 -2.21 4.57
C THR A 178 -8.63 -1.13 3.59
N LEU A 179 -9.87 -1.21 3.16
CA LEU A 179 -10.48 -0.11 2.42
C LEU A 179 -11.05 0.85 3.45
N CYS A 180 -10.40 1.98 3.61
CA CYS A 180 -10.80 2.93 4.63
C CYS A 180 -11.81 3.90 4.06
N ALA A 181 -12.94 3.99 4.73
CA ALA A 181 -13.99 4.89 4.29
C ALA A 181 -13.47 6.32 4.31
N VAL A 182 -13.76 7.04 3.24
CA VAL A 182 -13.46 8.46 3.21
C VAL A 182 -14.60 9.13 3.95
N LYS A 183 -14.33 9.55 5.17
CA LYS A 183 -15.36 10.14 6.00
C LYS A 183 -15.62 11.54 5.56
N GLU A 184 -16.81 12.02 5.91
CA GLU A 184 -17.17 13.37 5.53
C GLU A 184 -16.05 14.31 5.91
N LYS A 185 -15.68 15.13 4.96
CA LYS A 185 -14.54 15.99 5.18
C LYS A 185 -14.80 16.92 6.33
N TRP A 186 -13.89 16.89 7.28
CA TRP A 186 -13.99 17.75 8.40
C TRP A 186 -13.83 19.16 7.98
N ASP A 187 -14.61 19.95 8.56
CA ASP A 187 -14.47 21.35 8.40
C ASP A 187 -13.29 21.77 9.28
N TYR A 188 -12.16 22.01 8.65
CA TYR A 188 -10.97 22.32 9.42
C TYR A 188 -11.10 23.56 10.26
N GLU A 189 -12.05 24.38 9.92
CA GLU A 189 -12.29 25.58 10.72
C GLU A 189 -12.94 25.26 12.04
N THR A 190 -13.40 24.05 12.23
CA THR A 190 -14.04 23.71 13.49
C THR A 190 -13.05 23.38 14.59
N TYR A 191 -11.77 23.34 14.29
CA TYR A 191 -10.82 23.17 15.38
C TYR A 191 -9.74 24.21 15.39
#